data_92f793dbf464d4c298025709a179110f
#
_entry.id   92f793dbf464d4c298025709a179110f
#
_cell.length_a   1.000
_cell.length_b   1.000
_cell.length_c   1.000
_cell.angle_alpha   90.00
_cell.angle_beta   90.00
_cell.angle_gamma   90.00
#
_symmetry.space_group_name_H-M   'P 1'
#
loop_
_entity.id
_entity.type
_entity.pdbx_description
1 polymer ?
#
loop_
_entity_poly.entity_id
_entity_poly.type
_entity_poly.pdbx_seq_one_letter_code
_entity_poly.pdbx_strand_id
1 'polypeptide(L)'
;MRRSGRYSAAPRSEAERSWGLLVELVMETRGEWRRQVAEATGLPFSRARALWRLERGPRTLAELAEDMGTDAPAATVLINALESRGLVKRTPHPTDRRAKQVTLTAAGRRVLAVVEKITDRPPAALERLPEAELAGLRKTLEKLV
;
A
#
# COMPACT_ATOMS: atom_id res chain seq x y z
N MET A 1 -9.24 -13.67 -26.26
CA MET A 1 -10.37 -14.37 -25.60
C MET A 1 -11.03 -13.40 -24.63
N ARG A 2 -12.19 -12.87 -24.99
CA ARG A 2 -12.93 -11.85 -24.20
C ARG A 2 -13.56 -12.54 -23.00
N ARG A 3 -13.12 -12.25 -21.76
CA ARG A 3 -13.87 -12.64 -20.57
C ARG A 3 -15.03 -11.67 -20.39
N SER A 4 -16.20 -12.09 -20.83
CA SER A 4 -17.48 -11.50 -20.50
C SER A 4 -17.71 -11.60 -19.00
N GLY A 5 -17.47 -10.49 -18.28
CA GLY A 5 -17.78 -10.37 -16.86
C GLY A 5 -19.27 -10.15 -16.68
N ARG A 6 -19.92 -11.01 -15.95
CA ARG A 6 -21.30 -10.95 -15.46
C ARG A 6 -21.51 -9.68 -14.63
N TYR A 7 -22.09 -8.64 -15.23
CA TYR A 7 -22.74 -7.56 -14.48
C TYR A 7 -24.12 -7.28 -15.08
N SER A 8 -25.11 -7.21 -14.19
CA SER A 8 -26.52 -6.96 -14.44
C SER A 8 -26.77 -5.84 -15.45
N ALA A 9 -27.78 -6.04 -16.32
CA ALA A 9 -28.16 -5.16 -17.42
C ALA A 9 -28.93 -3.88 -17.01
N ALA A 10 -28.84 -3.46 -15.72
CA ALA A 10 -29.40 -2.17 -15.28
C ALA A 10 -28.46 -1.01 -15.66
N PRO A 11 -28.99 0.16 -16.08
CA PRO A 11 -28.15 1.32 -16.37
C PRO A 11 -27.42 1.75 -15.09
N ARG A 12 -26.08 1.69 -15.08
CA ARG A 12 -25.25 2.10 -13.96
C ARG A 12 -25.28 3.61 -13.80
N SER A 13 -25.36 4.10 -12.56
CA SER A 13 -25.20 5.51 -12.25
C SER A 13 -23.80 6.01 -12.65
N GLU A 14 -23.62 7.33 -12.78
CA GLU A 14 -22.29 7.92 -13.02
C GLU A 14 -21.32 7.59 -11.89
N ALA A 15 -21.79 7.54 -10.63
CA ALA A 15 -20.98 7.14 -9.49
C ALA A 15 -20.48 5.70 -9.61
N GLU A 16 -21.35 4.75 -10.00
CA GLU A 16 -20.96 3.35 -10.21
C GLU A 16 -19.97 3.18 -11.37
N ARG A 17 -20.15 3.95 -12.45
CA ARG A 17 -19.22 3.95 -13.59
C ARG A 17 -17.85 4.51 -13.19
N SER A 18 -17.84 5.65 -12.51
CA SER A 18 -16.62 6.29 -12.03
C SER A 18 -15.87 5.40 -11.05
N TRP A 19 -16.59 4.79 -10.11
CA TRP A 19 -15.99 3.85 -9.15
C TRP A 19 -15.39 2.63 -9.85
N GLY A 20 -16.10 2.04 -10.81
CA GLY A 20 -15.58 0.91 -11.58
C GLY A 20 -14.28 1.22 -12.31
N LEU A 21 -14.17 2.38 -12.94
CA LEU A 21 -12.95 2.83 -13.63
C LEU A 21 -11.80 3.09 -12.67
N LEU A 22 -12.07 3.69 -11.51
CA LEU A 22 -11.05 3.89 -10.46
C LEU A 22 -10.51 2.57 -9.94
N VAL A 23 -11.40 1.61 -9.65
CA VAL A 23 -11.00 0.27 -9.19
C VAL A 23 -10.17 -0.45 -10.26
N GLU A 24 -10.59 -0.42 -11.52
CA GLU A 24 -9.87 -1.04 -12.64
C GLU A 24 -8.46 -0.45 -12.77
N LEU A 25 -8.33 0.87 -12.80
CA LEU A 25 -7.05 1.56 -12.88
C LEU A 25 -6.11 1.18 -11.72
N VAL A 26 -6.63 1.18 -10.49
CA VAL A 26 -5.85 0.82 -9.29
C VAL A 26 -5.43 -0.65 -9.32
N MET A 27 -6.33 -1.56 -9.72
CA MET A 27 -6.03 -3.00 -9.75
C MET A 27 -4.99 -3.36 -10.81
N GLU A 28 -5.04 -2.74 -11.98
CA GLU A 28 -4.04 -2.93 -13.04
C GLU A 28 -2.68 -2.38 -12.60
N THR A 29 -2.64 -1.16 -12.08
CA THR A 29 -1.40 -0.51 -11.61
C THR A 29 -0.77 -1.26 -10.45
N ARG A 30 -1.58 -1.82 -9.55
CA ARG A 30 -1.11 -2.56 -8.36
C ARG A 30 -0.25 -3.78 -8.73
N GLY A 31 -0.52 -4.46 -9.82
CA GLY A 31 0.27 -5.60 -10.30
C GLY A 31 1.69 -5.16 -10.65
N GLU A 32 1.81 -4.04 -11.33
CA GLU A 32 3.10 -3.45 -11.71
C GLU A 32 3.89 -2.97 -10.49
N TRP A 33 3.27 -2.24 -9.57
CA TRP A 33 3.92 -1.82 -8.31
C TRP A 33 4.48 -3.00 -7.52
N ARG A 34 3.70 -4.08 -7.38
CA ARG A 34 4.13 -5.30 -6.70
C ARG A 34 5.41 -5.87 -7.29
N ARG A 35 5.48 -5.95 -8.62
CA ARG A 35 6.63 -6.46 -9.34
C ARG A 35 7.83 -5.54 -9.14
N GLN A 36 7.68 -4.24 -9.40
CA GLN A 36 8.76 -3.26 -9.26
C GLN A 36 9.30 -3.17 -7.83
N VAL A 37 8.45 -3.21 -6.82
CA VAL A 37 8.86 -3.23 -5.41
C VAL A 37 9.65 -4.51 -5.09
N ALA A 38 9.18 -5.67 -5.55
CA ALA A 38 9.88 -6.94 -5.33
C ALA A 38 11.24 -6.97 -6.02
N GLU A 39 11.34 -6.48 -7.25
CA GLU A 39 12.59 -6.38 -8.02
C GLU A 39 13.60 -5.43 -7.35
N ALA A 40 13.15 -4.25 -6.92
CA ALA A 40 14.01 -3.22 -6.35
C ALA A 40 14.45 -3.52 -4.91
N THR A 41 13.62 -4.19 -4.11
CA THR A 41 13.86 -4.37 -2.66
C THR A 41 14.06 -5.82 -2.23
N GLY A 42 13.73 -6.77 -3.08
CA GLY A 42 13.67 -8.20 -2.72
C GLY A 42 12.57 -8.51 -1.70
N LEU A 43 11.59 -7.61 -1.51
CA LEU A 43 10.50 -7.78 -0.56
C LEU A 43 9.18 -8.05 -1.31
N PRO A 44 8.39 -9.04 -0.88
CA PRO A 44 6.99 -9.10 -1.25
C PRO A 44 6.26 -7.80 -0.85
N PHE A 45 5.30 -7.38 -1.64
CA PHE A 45 4.57 -6.13 -1.43
C PHE A 45 3.88 -6.04 -0.05
N SER A 46 3.42 -7.16 0.51
CA SER A 46 2.87 -7.21 1.87
C SER A 46 3.87 -6.75 2.93
N ARG A 47 5.14 -7.12 2.79
CA ARG A 47 6.21 -6.69 3.69
C ARG A 47 6.57 -5.22 3.48
N ALA A 48 6.60 -4.76 2.24
CA ALA A 48 6.78 -3.34 1.94
C ALA A 48 5.65 -2.48 2.53
N ARG A 49 4.40 -2.94 2.47
CA ARG A 49 3.26 -2.28 3.14
C ARG A 49 3.43 -2.17 4.65
N ALA A 50 4.01 -3.16 5.32
CA ALA A 50 4.27 -3.08 6.75
C ALA A 50 5.30 -2.00 7.08
N LEU A 51 6.37 -1.86 6.28
CA LEU A 51 7.31 -0.75 6.44
C LEU A 51 6.60 0.60 6.29
N TRP A 52 5.71 0.72 5.33
CA TRP A 52 4.92 1.94 5.10
C TRP A 52 4.02 2.28 6.29
N ARG A 53 3.39 1.28 6.93
CA ARG A 53 2.60 1.52 8.16
C ARG A 53 3.44 2.02 9.32
N LEU A 54 4.70 1.61 9.39
CA LEU A 54 5.66 2.02 10.43
C LEU A 54 6.30 3.39 10.18
N GLU A 55 6.11 3.99 9.01
CA GLU A 55 6.57 5.35 8.72
C GLU A 55 5.98 6.37 9.69
N ARG A 56 4.69 6.23 9.99
CA ARG A 56 3.94 7.13 10.88
C ARG A 56 4.30 7.00 12.36
N GLY A 57 5.21 6.10 12.70
CA GLY A 57 5.70 5.86 14.05
C GLY A 57 5.62 4.41 14.51
N PRO A 58 6.06 4.16 15.74
CA PRO A 58 6.03 2.83 16.34
C PRO A 58 4.60 2.26 16.38
N ARG A 59 4.48 0.94 16.17
CA ARG A 59 3.23 0.18 16.22
C ARG A 59 3.40 -1.11 16.99
N THR A 60 2.40 -1.49 17.76
CA THR A 60 2.31 -2.85 18.29
C THR A 60 1.97 -3.86 17.19
N LEU A 61 2.20 -5.14 17.44
CA LEU A 61 1.80 -6.20 16.50
C LEU A 61 0.28 -6.22 16.28
N ALA A 62 -0.52 -5.92 17.31
CA ALA A 62 -1.97 -5.87 17.20
C ALA A 62 -2.43 -4.72 16.27
N GLU A 63 -1.87 -3.51 16.45
CA GLU A 63 -2.14 -2.37 15.57
C GLU A 63 -1.72 -2.65 14.14
N LEU A 64 -0.56 -3.30 13.92
CA LEU A 64 -0.12 -3.67 12.57
C LEU A 64 -1.03 -4.70 11.92
N ALA A 65 -1.51 -5.69 12.68
CA ALA A 65 -2.46 -6.68 12.18
C ALA A 65 -3.77 -6.01 11.73
N GLU A 66 -4.30 -5.10 12.53
CA GLU A 66 -5.49 -4.31 12.22
C GLU A 66 -5.26 -3.42 10.98
N ASP A 67 -4.22 -2.61 10.98
CA ASP A 67 -3.85 -1.69 9.88
C ASP A 67 -3.64 -2.42 8.54
N MET A 68 -3.25 -3.67 8.58
CA MET A 68 -3.00 -4.50 7.41
C MET A 68 -4.17 -5.40 7.03
N GLY A 69 -5.22 -5.45 7.83
CA GLY A 69 -6.36 -6.34 7.62
C GLY A 69 -5.96 -7.81 7.67
N THR A 70 -5.09 -8.20 8.62
CA THR A 70 -4.59 -9.56 8.80
C THR A 70 -4.73 -10.01 10.24
N ASP A 71 -4.52 -11.29 10.52
CA ASP A 71 -4.52 -11.81 11.90
C ASP A 71 -3.14 -11.61 12.59
N ALA A 72 -3.12 -11.77 13.91
CA ALA A 72 -1.92 -11.61 14.71
C ALA A 72 -0.81 -12.63 14.36
N PRO A 73 -1.08 -13.91 14.09
CA PRO A 73 -0.07 -14.85 13.63
C PRO A 73 0.60 -14.43 12.32
N ALA A 74 -0.19 -14.01 11.32
CA ALA A 74 0.35 -13.54 10.04
C ALA A 74 1.18 -12.26 10.20
N ALA A 75 0.73 -11.30 11.01
CA ALA A 75 1.52 -10.11 11.34
C ALA A 75 2.84 -10.48 12.02
N THR A 76 2.82 -11.44 12.94
CA THR A 76 4.03 -11.94 13.62
C THR A 76 5.04 -12.53 12.64
N VAL A 77 4.60 -13.41 11.73
CA VAL A 77 5.47 -14.01 10.70
C VAL A 77 6.07 -12.93 9.80
N LEU A 78 5.27 -11.96 9.40
CA LEU A 78 5.69 -10.86 8.56
C LEU A 78 6.76 -10.00 9.25
N ILE A 79 6.53 -9.61 10.50
CA ILE A 79 7.47 -8.78 11.26
C ILE A 79 8.75 -9.55 11.60
N ASN A 80 8.68 -10.85 11.93
CA ASN A 80 9.86 -11.69 12.12
C ASN A 80 10.75 -11.71 10.87
N ALA A 81 10.14 -11.81 9.69
CA ALA A 81 10.88 -11.79 8.42
C ALA A 81 11.52 -10.42 8.12
N LEU A 82 10.90 -9.32 8.52
CA LEU A 82 11.50 -7.97 8.39
C LEU A 82 12.61 -7.75 9.42
N GLU A 83 12.43 -8.23 10.64
CA GLU A 83 13.43 -8.14 11.71
C GLU A 83 14.69 -8.96 11.39
N SER A 84 14.55 -10.17 10.86
CA SER A 84 15.68 -11.00 10.42
C SER A 84 16.50 -10.36 9.29
N ARG A 85 15.89 -9.46 8.51
CA ARG A 85 16.57 -8.64 7.50
C ARG A 85 17.11 -7.31 8.05
N GLY A 86 16.94 -7.05 9.34
CA GLY A 86 17.38 -5.82 9.98
C GLY A 86 16.62 -4.56 9.55
N LEU A 87 15.39 -4.71 8.99
CA LEU A 87 14.60 -3.58 8.50
C LEU A 87 13.70 -2.98 9.57
N VAL A 88 13.33 -3.77 10.55
CA VAL A 88 12.58 -3.34 11.74
C VAL A 88 13.25 -3.90 13.00
N LYS A 89 12.90 -3.34 14.14
CA LYS A 89 13.28 -3.84 15.47
C LYS A 89 12.10 -3.75 16.42
N ARG A 90 12.06 -4.65 17.40
CA ARG A 90 11.14 -4.57 18.52
C ARG A 90 11.78 -3.79 19.67
N THR A 91 11.01 -2.88 20.25
CA THR A 91 11.40 -2.11 21.44
C THR A 91 10.31 -2.22 22.49
N PRO A 92 10.62 -2.08 23.79
CA PRO A 92 9.60 -2.02 24.82
C PRO A 92 8.61 -0.88 24.52
N HIS A 93 7.33 -1.13 24.83
CA HIS A 93 6.33 -0.07 24.73
C HIS A 93 6.55 0.94 25.87
N PRO A 94 6.44 2.27 25.63
CA PRO A 94 6.81 3.28 26.62
C PRO A 94 5.96 3.27 27.88
N THR A 95 4.69 2.86 27.78
CA THR A 95 3.71 2.88 28.88
C THR A 95 3.20 1.50 29.30
N ASP A 96 3.35 0.47 28.45
CA ASP A 96 2.94 -0.89 28.76
C ASP A 96 4.15 -1.82 28.74
N ARG A 97 4.66 -2.18 29.93
CA ARG A 97 5.80 -3.08 30.09
C ARG A 97 5.61 -4.49 29.51
N ARG A 98 4.38 -4.91 29.28
CA ARG A 98 4.04 -6.22 28.73
C ARG A 98 4.00 -6.21 27.20
N ALA A 99 3.88 -5.03 26.60
CA ALA A 99 3.81 -4.86 25.17
C ALA A 99 5.18 -4.51 24.56
N LYS A 100 5.36 -4.92 23.31
CA LYS A 100 6.46 -4.48 22.47
C LYS A 100 5.89 -3.71 21.28
N GLN A 101 6.61 -2.69 20.86
CA GLN A 101 6.32 -1.96 19.63
C GLN A 101 7.40 -2.25 18.60
N VAL A 102 7.01 -2.18 17.33
CA VAL A 102 7.88 -2.34 16.17
C VAL A 102 8.21 -0.96 15.62
N THR A 103 9.48 -0.75 15.30
CA THR A 103 9.97 0.50 14.71
C THR A 103 10.84 0.21 13.48
N LEU A 104 10.91 1.16 12.56
CA LEU A 104 11.85 1.10 11.45
C LEU A 104 13.29 1.29 11.94
N THR A 105 14.21 0.51 11.37
CA THR A 105 15.65 0.79 11.45
C THR A 105 16.07 1.82 10.40
N ALA A 106 17.31 2.28 10.42
CA ALA A 106 17.86 3.10 9.33
C ALA A 106 17.83 2.36 7.98
N ALA A 107 18.09 1.04 7.99
CA ALA A 107 17.99 0.21 6.81
C ALA A 107 16.54 0.10 6.32
N GLY A 108 15.58 -0.07 7.24
CA GLY A 108 14.14 -0.08 6.91
C GLY A 108 13.68 1.22 6.27
N ARG A 109 14.12 2.37 6.78
CA ARG A 109 13.81 3.69 6.17
C ARG A 109 14.39 3.84 4.76
N ARG A 110 15.61 3.35 4.51
CA ARG A 110 16.18 3.37 3.15
C ARG A 110 15.38 2.53 2.17
N VAL A 111 14.95 1.34 2.58
CA VAL A 111 14.10 0.47 1.75
C VAL A 111 12.74 1.13 1.52
N LEU A 112 12.13 1.71 2.56
CA LEU A 112 10.86 2.43 2.43
C LEU A 112 10.95 3.57 1.40
N ALA A 113 12.01 4.37 1.42
CA ALA A 113 12.23 5.43 0.45
C ALA A 113 12.30 4.91 -1.01
N VAL A 114 12.79 3.70 -1.24
CA VAL A 114 12.75 3.05 -2.55
C VAL A 114 11.32 2.68 -2.93
N VAL A 115 10.56 2.11 -1.99
CA VAL A 115 9.16 1.75 -2.19
C VAL A 115 8.33 2.98 -2.55
N GLU A 116 8.48 4.08 -1.82
CA GLU A 116 7.78 5.35 -2.07
C GLU A 116 8.07 5.89 -3.47
N LYS A 117 9.32 5.94 -3.88
CA LYS A 117 9.69 6.36 -5.24
C LYS A 117 9.03 5.55 -6.35
N ILE A 118 8.72 4.27 -6.09
CA ILE A 118 8.03 3.41 -7.04
C ILE A 118 6.51 3.69 -7.01
N THR A 119 5.94 3.78 -5.81
CA THR A 119 4.49 3.95 -5.64
C THR A 119 4.01 5.37 -5.95
N ASP A 120 4.86 6.37 -5.82
CA ASP A 120 4.55 7.77 -6.15
C ASP A 120 4.58 8.07 -7.66
N ARG A 121 5.11 7.15 -8.46
CA ARG A 121 5.04 7.29 -9.92
C ARG A 121 3.62 7.09 -10.38
N PRO A 122 3.06 8.07 -11.13
CA PRO A 122 1.75 7.90 -11.70
C PRO A 122 1.75 6.76 -12.71
N PRO A 123 0.66 6.02 -12.86
CA PRO A 123 0.53 5.04 -13.93
C PRO A 123 0.60 5.73 -15.29
N ALA A 124 1.19 5.07 -16.28
CA ALA A 124 1.36 5.59 -17.64
C ALA A 124 0.04 6.07 -18.28
N ALA A 125 -1.08 5.55 -17.83
CA ALA A 125 -2.39 6.00 -18.26
C ALA A 125 -2.66 7.46 -17.86
N LEU A 126 -2.25 7.88 -16.66
CA LEU A 126 -2.35 9.28 -16.22
C LEU A 126 -1.32 10.18 -16.92
N GLU A 127 -0.08 9.71 -17.10
CA GLU A 127 0.96 10.50 -17.75
C GLU A 127 0.62 10.90 -19.21
N ARG A 128 -0.29 10.15 -19.86
CA ARG A 128 -0.74 10.44 -21.22
C ARG A 128 -1.84 11.48 -21.32
N LEU A 129 -2.46 11.85 -20.21
CA LEU A 129 -3.54 12.84 -20.20
C LEU A 129 -2.97 14.27 -20.34
N PRO A 130 -3.67 15.15 -21.04
CA PRO A 130 -3.34 16.58 -21.06
C PRO A 130 -3.38 17.17 -19.63
N GLU A 131 -2.50 18.15 -19.38
CA GLU A 131 -2.38 18.78 -18.06
C GLU A 131 -3.71 19.36 -17.54
N ALA A 132 -4.53 19.93 -18.44
CA ALA A 132 -5.84 20.46 -18.08
C ALA A 132 -6.79 19.38 -17.54
N GLU A 133 -6.77 18.16 -18.13
CA GLU A 133 -7.59 17.04 -17.69
C GLU A 133 -7.08 16.49 -16.36
N LEU A 134 -5.76 16.39 -16.18
CA LEU A 134 -5.15 16.02 -14.90
C LEU A 134 -5.50 17.00 -13.77
N ALA A 135 -5.48 18.30 -14.06
CA ALA A 135 -5.89 19.32 -13.09
C ALA A 135 -7.37 19.20 -12.72
N GLY A 136 -8.23 18.88 -13.67
CA GLY A 136 -9.66 18.60 -13.45
C GLY A 136 -9.88 17.36 -12.58
N LEU A 137 -9.19 16.27 -12.91
CA LEU A 137 -9.23 15.02 -12.15
C LEU A 137 -8.76 15.25 -10.70
N ARG A 138 -7.61 15.92 -10.51
CA ARG A 138 -7.09 16.25 -9.18
C ARG A 138 -8.12 17.01 -8.35
N LYS A 139 -8.70 18.10 -8.90
CA LYS A 139 -9.74 18.88 -8.21
C LYS A 139 -10.95 18.05 -7.81
N THR A 140 -11.31 17.05 -8.63
CA THR A 140 -12.43 16.16 -8.33
C THR A 140 -12.08 15.21 -7.21
N LEU A 141 -10.89 14.60 -7.23
CA LEU A 141 -10.40 13.69 -6.19
C LEU A 141 -10.23 14.39 -4.84
N GLU A 142 -9.75 15.64 -4.83
CA GLU A 142 -9.58 16.46 -3.61
C GLU A 142 -10.91 16.73 -2.86
N LYS A 143 -12.04 16.57 -3.52
CA LYS A 143 -13.37 16.69 -2.87
C LYS A 143 -13.83 15.40 -2.19
N LEU A 144 -13.15 14.29 -2.44
CA LEU A 144 -13.51 12.96 -1.96
C LEU A 144 -12.69 12.51 -0.75
N VAL A 145 -11.57 13.23 -0.47
CA VAL A 145 -10.61 12.93 0.61
C VAL A 145 -10.35 14.20 1.50
#